data_528dce75f2256062065eef5f6be67a9f
#
_entry.id   528dce75f2256062065eef5f6be67a9f
#
_cell.length_a   1.000
_cell.length_b   1.000
_cell.length_c   1.000
_cell.angle_alpha   90.00
_cell.angle_beta   90.00
_cell.angle_gamma   90.00
#
_symmetry.space_group_name_H-M   'P 1'
#
loop_
_entity.id
_entity.type
_entity.pdbx_description
1 polymer ?
#
loop_
_entity_poly.entity_id
_entity_poly.type
_entity_poly.pdbx_seq_one_letter_code
_entity_poly.pdbx_strand_id
1 'polypeptide(L)' 'MKQRKTVRVAGPFSVEALIETYPDNSSKVLGYNIRGPGSDPHWLYSEEELAAKLEHLQATMDGEKRSA' A
#
# COMPACT_ATOMS: atom_id res chain seq x y z
N MET A 1 -4.18 -9.43 -17.95
CA MET A 1 -4.44 -7.99 -17.92
C MET A 1 -4.14 -7.45 -16.54
N LYS A 2 -3.30 -6.45 -16.44
CA LYS A 2 -2.90 -5.89 -15.15
C LYS A 2 -3.67 -4.62 -14.85
N GLN A 3 -4.17 -4.51 -13.63
CA GLN A 3 -4.90 -3.33 -13.17
C GLN A 3 -4.39 -2.89 -11.81
N ARG A 4 -4.45 -1.60 -11.56
CA ARG A 4 -4.19 -1.02 -10.23
C ARG A 4 -5.52 -0.65 -9.61
N LYS A 5 -5.70 -1.05 -8.36
CA LYS A 5 -6.93 -0.77 -7.64
C LYS A 5 -6.60 -0.33 -6.22
N THR A 6 -7.24 0.75 -5.76
CA THR A 6 -7.12 1.17 -4.38
C THR A 6 -7.91 0.21 -3.50
N VAL A 7 -7.22 -0.47 -2.59
CA VAL A 7 -7.83 -1.50 -1.73
C VAL A 7 -7.94 -1.05 -0.27
N ARG A 8 -7.26 0.01 0.11
CA ARG A 8 -7.27 0.51 1.48
C ARG A 8 -6.94 1.99 1.52
N VAL A 9 -7.56 2.71 2.44
CA VAL A 9 -7.21 4.10 2.75
C VAL A 9 -7.01 4.21 4.25
N ALA A 10 -5.87 4.76 4.66
CA ALA A 10 -5.52 4.91 6.08
C ALA A 10 -4.96 6.32 6.29
N GLY A 11 -5.82 7.26 6.70
CA GLY A 11 -5.45 8.67 6.86
C GLY A 11 -4.98 9.28 5.54
N PRO A 12 -3.77 9.89 5.51
CA PRO A 12 -3.23 10.47 4.28
C PRO A 12 -2.66 9.43 3.31
N PHE A 13 -2.67 8.15 3.69
CA PHE A 13 -2.11 7.08 2.88
C PHE A 13 -3.19 6.29 2.15
N SER A 14 -2.91 5.93 0.92
CA SER A 14 -3.74 5.02 0.16
C SER A 14 -2.90 3.85 -0.33
N VAL A 15 -3.49 2.66 -0.34
CA VAL A 15 -2.83 1.44 -0.77
C VAL A 15 -3.43 0.99 -2.08
N GLU A 16 -2.57 0.83 -3.09
CA GLU A 16 -2.95 0.28 -4.38
C GLU A 16 -2.46 -1.15 -4.49
N ALA A 17 -3.30 -2.02 -5.00
CA ALA A 17 -2.91 -3.39 -5.35
C ALA A 17 -2.76 -3.49 -6.86
N LEU A 18 -1.69 -4.14 -7.29
CA LEU A 18 -1.52 -4.53 -8.69
C LEU A 18 -2.10 -5.92 -8.86
N ILE A 19 -3.15 -6.02 -9.66
CA ILE A 19 -3.91 -7.26 -9.84
C ILE A 19 -3.79 -7.71 -11.27
N GLU A 20 -3.46 -8.98 -11.48
CA GLU A 20 -3.48 -9.60 -12.79
C GLU A 20 -4.73 -10.45 -12.93
N THR A 21 -5.47 -10.23 -14.00
CA THR A 21 -6.67 -11.01 -14.33
C THR A 21 -6.36 -11.93 -15.50
N TYR A 22 -6.71 -13.20 -15.36
CA TYR A 22 -6.47 -14.23 -16.36
C TYR A 22 -7.73 -14.50 -17.20
N PRO A 23 -7.57 -15.14 -18.37
CA PRO A 23 -8.72 -15.42 -19.26
C PRO A 23 -9.84 -16.26 -18.63
N ASP A 24 -9.54 -17.03 -17.60
CA ASP A 24 -10.54 -17.86 -16.89
C ASP A 24 -11.29 -17.08 -15.80
N ASN A 25 -11.14 -15.75 -15.75
CA ASN A 25 -11.72 -14.86 -14.74
C ASN A 25 -11.09 -14.98 -13.34
N SER A 26 -10.02 -15.75 -13.19
CA SER A 26 -9.26 -15.73 -11.95
C SER A 26 -8.38 -14.49 -11.88
N SER A 27 -8.03 -14.09 -10.67
CA SER A 27 -7.15 -12.94 -10.47
C SER A 27 -6.12 -13.22 -9.38
N LYS A 28 -4.99 -12.54 -9.46
CA LYS A 28 -3.90 -12.67 -8.51
C LYS A 28 -3.35 -11.29 -8.17
N VAL A 29 -3.13 -11.02 -6.89
CA VAL A 29 -2.46 -9.81 -6.45
C VAL A 29 -0.96 -10.01 -6.61
N LEU A 30 -0.34 -9.15 -7.42
CA LEU A 30 1.09 -9.21 -7.69
C LEU A 30 1.91 -8.41 -6.68
N GLY A 31 1.33 -7.35 -6.10
CA GLY A 31 2.02 -6.52 -5.13
C GLY A 31 1.15 -5.38 -4.66
N TYR A 32 1.67 -4.65 -3.69
CA TYR A 32 1.02 -3.48 -3.11
C TYR A 32 1.94 -2.28 -3.19
N ASN A 33 1.35 -1.10 -3.30
CA ASN A 33 2.08 0.16 -3.28
C ASN A 33 1.35 1.14 -2.36
N ILE A 34 2.09 1.80 -1.48
CA ILE A 34 1.53 2.80 -0.58
C ILE A 34 1.83 4.19 -1.14
N ARG A 35 0.78 4.99 -1.29
CA ARG A 35 0.88 6.40 -1.69
C ARG A 35 0.60 7.29 -0.51
N GLY A 36 1.38 8.33 -0.36
CA GLY A 36 1.19 9.33 0.69
C GLY A 36 2.50 10.01 1.06
N PRO A 37 2.46 10.96 2.01
CA PRO A 37 3.66 11.69 2.41
C PRO A 37 4.67 10.76 3.08
N GLY A 38 5.93 10.87 2.65
CA GLY A 38 7.02 10.06 3.20
C GLY A 38 7.07 8.62 2.71
N SER A 39 6.20 8.23 1.78
CA SER A 39 6.23 6.87 1.23
C SER A 39 7.25 6.76 0.10
N ASP A 40 7.94 5.64 0.05
CA ASP A 40 8.85 5.31 -1.04
C ASP A 40 8.13 4.54 -2.14
N PRO A 41 8.54 4.69 -3.42
CA PRO A 41 7.91 3.96 -4.51
C PRO A 41 8.37 2.50 -4.58
N HIS A 42 8.19 1.75 -3.52
CA HIS A 42 8.54 0.34 -3.45
C HIS A 42 7.30 -0.53 -3.48
N TRP A 43 7.38 -1.62 -4.21
CA TRP A 43 6.35 -2.63 -4.21
C TRP A 43 6.54 -3.56 -3.03
N LEU A 44 5.44 -3.82 -2.32
CA LEU A 44 5.38 -4.77 -1.21
C LEU A 44 4.68 -6.03 -1.71
N TYR A 45 5.24 -7.19 -1.41
CA TYR A 45 4.77 -8.44 -2.01
C TYR A 45 3.98 -9.33 -1.07
N SER A 46 3.75 -8.88 0.17
CA SER A 46 2.92 -9.61 1.13
C SER A 46 2.11 -8.65 1.98
N GLU A 47 1.01 -9.16 2.55
CA GLU A 47 0.18 -8.36 3.46
C GLU A 47 0.93 -8.01 4.74
N GLU A 48 1.82 -8.87 5.21
CA GLU A 48 2.64 -8.60 6.38
C GLU A 48 3.57 -7.43 6.16
N GLU A 49 4.24 -7.38 5.01
CA GLU A 49 5.09 -6.25 4.64
C GLU A 49 4.28 -4.98 4.52
N LEU A 50 3.10 -5.06 3.93
CA LEU A 50 2.20 -3.93 3.78
C LEU A 50 1.79 -3.37 5.13
N ALA A 51 1.35 -4.22 6.05
CA ALA A 51 0.94 -3.80 7.38
C ALA A 51 2.08 -3.17 8.17
N ALA A 52 3.26 -3.77 8.12
CA ALA A 52 4.45 -3.26 8.80
C ALA A 52 4.87 -1.89 8.25
N LYS A 53 4.87 -1.72 6.93
CA LYS A 53 5.24 -0.46 6.30
C LYS A 53 4.24 0.64 6.62
N LEU A 54 2.95 0.33 6.55
CA LEU A 54 1.88 1.28 6.84
C LEU A 54 1.94 1.73 8.30
N GLU A 55 2.14 0.81 9.22
CA GLU A 55 2.31 1.12 10.66
C GLU A 55 3.51 2.03 10.89
N HIS A 56 4.63 1.75 10.22
CA HIS A 56 5.84 2.57 10.32
C HIS A 56 5.59 4.00 9.82
N LEU A 57 4.92 4.16 8.69
CA LEU A 57 4.61 5.47 8.14
C LEU A 57 3.66 6.25 9.04
N GLN A 58 2.66 5.61 9.60
CA GLN A 58 1.74 6.24 10.54
C GLN A 58 2.43 6.67 11.83
N ALA A 59 3.33 5.85 12.35
CA ALA A 59 4.11 6.18 13.53
C ALA A 59 5.03 7.38 13.29
N THR A 60 5.63 7.47 12.11
CA THR A 60 6.47 8.60 11.73
C THR A 60 5.66 9.90 11.67
N MET A 61 4.46 9.84 11.09
CA MET A 61 3.56 11.00 11.03
C MET A 61 3.14 11.46 12.43
N ASP A 62 2.79 10.53 13.30
CA ASP A 62 2.41 10.85 14.68
C ASP A 62 3.58 11.46 15.45
N GLY A 63 4.80 10.95 15.22
CA GLY A 63 6.01 11.49 15.81
C GLY A 63 6.27 12.94 15.39
N GLU A 64 6.08 13.25 14.11
CA GLU A 64 6.20 14.62 13.59
C GLU A 64 5.18 15.56 14.20
N LYS A 65 3.94 15.12 14.36
CA LYS A 65 2.91 15.93 15.00
C LYS A 65 3.21 16.23 16.46
N ARG A 66 3.82 15.29 17.17
CA ARG A 66 4.18 15.47 18.59
C ARG A 66 5.34 16.42 18.78
N SER A 67 6.24 16.49 17.81
CA SER A 67 7.41 17.37 17.90
C SER A 67 7.14 18.80 17.46
N ALA A 68 5.95 19.03 16.95
CA ALA A 68 5.48 20.39 16.63
C ALA A 68 4.73 21.02 17.84
#